data_e3045ec24bbd0baa34445de39c2c7a83
#
_entry.id   e3045ec24bbd0baa34445de39c2c7a83
#
_cell.length_a   1.000
_cell.length_b   1.000
_cell.length_c   1.000
_cell.angle_alpha   90.00
_cell.angle_beta   90.00
_cell.angle_gamma   90.00
#
_symmetry.space_group_name_H-M   'P 1'
#
loop_
_entity.id
_entity.type
_entity.pdbx_description
1 polymer ?
#
loop_
_entity_poly.entity_id
_entity_poly.type
_entity_poly.pdbx_seq_one_letter_code
_entity_poly.pdbx_strand_id
1 'polypeptide(L)'
;MIEIAKVNHIYMNLQDKGIINLDDPKINKINSGTTDGLVYSISENNAPKYLLKLDRPQQINFSSRFFNTYQDVRLLPKLYYTDPEKEFILYAYIEGTTHYNRGSKIDWMTLLVNELFNHYVKYDQNADWGRLGGIPQQTWYNFNLRSLESAHANIGDLLPQEDYFKVKSIVERIAMDEKQEMKYLLHGDTGVHNFVFQDNALNGIIDPSPLVGPIIYDFTYAFCSSPDDLNVETLLSSFAFLKQVPMGSTRLIEEIIFQLYTRIGVCVKVHPHDLDDYLQAWEYWRNLMP
;
A
#
# COMPACT_ATOMS: atom_id res chain seq x y z
N MET A 1 -3.14 28.63 -13.43
CA MET A 1 -2.94 28.82 -14.90
C MET A 1 -1.71 28.07 -15.42
N ILE A 2 -0.52 28.23 -14.82
CA ILE A 2 0.73 27.59 -15.30
C ILE A 2 0.64 26.05 -15.26
N GLU A 3 0.03 25.49 -14.24
CA GLU A 3 -0.11 24.05 -14.04
C GLU A 3 -0.98 23.37 -15.12
N ILE A 4 -2.12 23.95 -15.44
CA ILE A 4 -3.01 23.44 -16.50
C ILE A 4 -2.35 23.53 -17.88
N ALA A 5 -1.59 24.60 -18.14
CA ALA A 5 -0.85 24.75 -19.40
C ALA A 5 0.23 23.66 -19.55
N LYS A 6 0.94 23.30 -18.47
CA LYS A 6 1.91 22.19 -18.47
C LYS A 6 1.23 20.87 -18.79
N VAL A 7 0.10 20.59 -18.15
CA VAL A 7 -0.64 19.33 -18.37
C VAL A 7 -1.20 19.22 -19.79
N ASN A 8 -1.74 20.29 -20.34
CA ASN A 8 -2.19 20.34 -21.73
C ASN A 8 -1.02 20.11 -22.72
N HIS A 9 0.14 20.69 -22.45
CA HIS A 9 1.33 20.46 -23.26
C HIS A 9 1.79 18.99 -23.21
N ILE A 10 1.78 18.37 -22.03
CA ILE A 10 2.07 16.94 -21.86
C ILE A 10 1.06 16.11 -22.68
N TYR A 11 -0.24 16.41 -22.59
CA TYR A 11 -1.27 15.71 -23.34
C TYR A 11 -1.02 15.78 -24.86
N MET A 12 -0.75 16.97 -25.40
CA MET A 12 -0.45 17.14 -26.83
C MET A 12 0.77 16.32 -27.25
N ASN A 13 1.84 16.33 -26.47
CA ASN A 13 3.03 15.52 -26.74
C ASN A 13 2.75 14.01 -26.73
N LEU A 14 1.88 13.54 -25.85
CA LEU A 14 1.47 12.13 -25.80
C LEU A 14 0.60 11.75 -27.01
N GLN A 15 -0.24 12.67 -27.48
CA GLN A 15 -1.03 12.51 -28.69
C GLN A 15 -0.15 12.48 -29.94
N ASP A 16 0.79 13.41 -30.08
CA ASP A 16 1.75 13.47 -31.21
C ASP A 16 2.62 12.19 -31.29
N LYS A 17 2.93 11.58 -30.15
CA LYS A 17 3.62 10.28 -30.06
C LYS A 17 2.72 9.08 -30.34
N GLY A 18 1.42 9.27 -30.55
CA GLY A 18 0.45 8.19 -30.76
C GLY A 18 0.20 7.31 -29.52
N ILE A 19 0.55 7.80 -28.31
CA ILE A 19 0.34 7.07 -27.04
C ILE A 19 -1.11 7.18 -26.58
N ILE A 20 -1.71 8.37 -26.77
CA ILE A 20 -3.13 8.65 -26.53
C ILE A 20 -3.77 9.06 -27.85
N ASN A 21 -4.96 8.51 -28.10
CA ASN A 21 -5.78 8.96 -29.21
C ASN A 21 -7.24 9.04 -28.72
N LEU A 22 -7.68 10.24 -28.31
CA LEU A 22 -9.02 10.49 -27.78
C LEU A 22 -9.68 11.61 -28.56
N ASP A 23 -10.98 11.44 -28.82
CA ASP A 23 -11.84 12.49 -29.38
C ASP A 23 -12.40 13.36 -28.25
N ASP A 24 -12.27 14.69 -28.36
CA ASP A 24 -12.76 15.69 -27.38
C ASP A 24 -12.36 15.38 -25.91
N PRO A 25 -11.07 15.31 -25.59
CA PRO A 25 -10.60 14.94 -24.26
C PRO A 25 -10.92 16.00 -23.22
N LYS A 26 -11.33 15.56 -22.02
CA LYS A 26 -11.44 16.41 -20.83
C LYS A 26 -10.39 16.03 -19.81
N ILE A 27 -9.62 17.01 -19.34
CA ILE A 27 -8.57 16.83 -18.35
C ILE A 27 -9.02 17.49 -17.06
N ASN A 28 -9.16 16.69 -15.99
CA ASN A 28 -9.59 17.17 -14.69
C ASN A 28 -8.57 16.80 -13.61
N LYS A 29 -8.25 17.77 -12.75
CA LYS A 29 -7.41 17.51 -11.57
C LYS A 29 -8.19 16.70 -10.55
N ILE A 30 -7.56 15.65 -10.01
CA ILE A 30 -8.07 14.91 -8.88
C ILE A 30 -7.54 15.57 -7.61
N ASN A 31 -8.45 16.05 -6.76
CA ASN A 31 -8.10 16.81 -5.55
C ASN A 31 -8.19 15.97 -4.27
N SER A 32 -8.59 14.70 -4.36
CA SER A 32 -8.74 13.80 -3.21
C SER A 32 -7.67 12.72 -3.23
N GLY A 33 -7.12 12.38 -2.06
CA GLY A 33 -6.32 11.19 -1.83
C GLY A 33 -4.82 11.28 -2.15
N THR A 34 -4.29 12.42 -2.61
CA THR A 34 -2.85 12.56 -2.87
C THR A 34 -2.20 13.46 -1.83
N THR A 35 -1.27 12.91 -1.06
CA THR A 35 -0.41 13.69 -0.16
C THR A 35 0.76 14.33 -0.89
N ASP A 36 1.30 13.65 -1.90
CA ASP A 36 2.41 14.12 -2.74
C ASP A 36 2.08 13.91 -4.23
N GLY A 37 2.50 14.86 -5.07
CA GLY A 37 2.30 14.80 -6.51
C GLY A 37 0.94 15.36 -6.98
N LEU A 38 0.78 15.43 -8.28
CA LEU A 38 -0.42 15.94 -8.95
C LEU A 38 -1.00 14.85 -9.84
N VAL A 39 -2.29 14.56 -9.69
CA VAL A 39 -2.97 13.54 -10.50
C VAL A 39 -4.09 14.19 -11.31
N TYR A 40 -4.15 13.83 -12.58
CA TYR A 40 -5.19 14.27 -13.51
C TYR A 40 -5.85 13.06 -14.17
N SER A 41 -7.17 13.08 -14.24
CA SER A 41 -7.92 12.17 -15.10
C SER A 41 -8.04 12.74 -16.51
N ILE A 42 -7.85 11.89 -17.51
CA ILE A 42 -8.07 12.19 -18.92
C ILE A 42 -9.25 11.34 -19.38
N SER A 43 -10.33 12.01 -19.77
CA SER A 43 -11.62 11.39 -20.10
C SER A 43 -11.95 11.59 -21.56
N GLU A 44 -12.69 10.63 -22.13
CA GLU A 44 -13.37 10.73 -23.40
C GLU A 44 -14.87 10.54 -23.20
N ASN A 45 -15.70 11.39 -23.77
CA ASN A 45 -17.16 11.34 -23.60
C ASN A 45 -17.59 11.29 -22.11
N ASN A 46 -16.90 12.03 -21.24
CA ASN A 46 -17.03 12.06 -19.78
C ASN A 46 -16.67 10.74 -19.04
N ALA A 47 -16.17 9.72 -19.73
CA ALA A 47 -15.67 8.49 -19.11
C ALA A 47 -14.14 8.59 -18.94
N PRO A 48 -13.60 8.53 -17.72
CA PRO A 48 -12.16 8.52 -17.49
C PRO A 48 -11.52 7.29 -18.18
N LYS A 49 -10.41 7.52 -18.88
CA LYS A 49 -9.64 6.48 -19.58
C LYS A 49 -8.24 6.35 -19.02
N TYR A 50 -7.60 7.45 -18.68
CA TYR A 50 -6.23 7.49 -18.22
C TYR A 50 -6.09 8.35 -16.98
N LEU A 51 -5.04 8.03 -16.20
CA LEU A 51 -4.53 8.89 -15.16
C LEU A 51 -3.12 9.36 -15.53
N LEU A 52 -2.88 10.65 -15.41
CA LEU A 52 -1.58 11.29 -15.53
C LEU A 52 -1.12 11.72 -14.14
N LYS A 53 -0.05 11.08 -13.63
CA LYS A 53 0.56 11.45 -12.34
C LYS A 53 1.87 12.19 -12.59
N LEU A 54 1.99 13.39 -12.03
CA LEU A 54 3.21 14.17 -11.97
C LEU A 54 3.76 14.13 -10.55
N ASP A 55 5.05 13.84 -10.40
CA ASP A 55 5.70 13.77 -9.09
C ASP A 55 7.21 14.06 -9.27
N ARG A 56 7.95 14.05 -8.15
CA ARG A 56 9.41 14.12 -8.17
C ARG A 56 9.99 12.98 -9.00
N PRO A 57 11.06 13.22 -9.79
CA PRO A 57 11.64 12.21 -10.69
C PRO A 57 11.94 10.87 -10.02
N GLN A 58 12.39 10.91 -8.76
CA GLN A 58 12.69 9.71 -8.00
C GLN A 58 11.43 8.88 -7.73
N GLN A 59 10.30 9.52 -7.36
CA GLN A 59 9.03 8.84 -7.11
C GLN A 59 8.44 8.24 -8.38
N ILE A 60 8.46 9.01 -9.47
CA ILE A 60 8.06 8.51 -10.80
C ILE A 60 8.89 7.30 -11.22
N ASN A 61 10.21 7.34 -10.99
CA ASN A 61 11.08 6.20 -11.30
C ASN A 61 10.73 4.95 -10.47
N PHE A 62 10.46 5.09 -9.18
CA PHE A 62 10.09 3.96 -8.33
C PHE A 62 8.72 3.38 -8.72
N SER A 63 7.71 4.23 -8.90
CA SER A 63 6.37 3.80 -9.32
C SER A 63 6.39 3.13 -10.69
N SER A 64 7.11 3.71 -11.68
CA SER A 64 7.22 3.12 -13.01
C SER A 64 7.95 1.78 -13.00
N ARG A 65 9.00 1.64 -12.16
CA ARG A 65 9.69 0.37 -11.97
C ARG A 65 8.76 -0.70 -11.39
N PHE A 66 7.96 -0.35 -10.39
CA PHE A 66 6.98 -1.26 -9.79
C PHE A 66 5.96 -1.72 -10.83
N PHE A 67 5.30 -0.81 -11.53
CA PHE A 67 4.32 -1.15 -12.57
C PHE A 67 4.91 -1.99 -13.70
N ASN A 68 6.13 -1.69 -14.16
CA ASN A 68 6.80 -2.49 -15.18
C ASN A 68 7.14 -3.91 -14.68
N THR A 69 7.53 -4.04 -13.40
CA THR A 69 7.84 -5.35 -12.80
C THR A 69 6.60 -6.23 -12.72
N TYR A 70 5.44 -5.63 -12.46
CA TYR A 70 4.16 -6.31 -12.25
C TYR A 70 3.14 -6.04 -13.35
N GLN A 71 3.61 -5.82 -14.59
CA GLN A 71 2.73 -5.45 -15.72
C GLN A 71 1.64 -6.47 -16.05
N ASP A 72 1.84 -7.74 -15.65
CA ASP A 72 0.90 -8.84 -15.89
C ASP A 72 -0.07 -9.06 -14.72
N VAL A 73 0.07 -8.31 -13.62
CA VAL A 73 -0.83 -8.36 -12.47
C VAL A 73 -2.11 -7.60 -12.76
N ARG A 74 -3.23 -8.31 -12.80
CA ARG A 74 -4.53 -7.75 -13.21
C ARG A 74 -5.05 -6.63 -12.30
N LEU A 75 -4.74 -6.68 -10.99
CA LEU A 75 -5.17 -5.67 -10.04
C LEU A 75 -4.44 -4.32 -10.18
N LEU A 76 -3.34 -4.28 -10.93
CA LEU A 76 -2.59 -3.04 -11.12
C LEU A 76 -2.99 -2.33 -12.43
N PRO A 77 -3.01 -1.00 -12.45
CA PRO A 77 -3.29 -0.27 -13.66
C PRO A 77 -2.20 -0.52 -14.70
N LYS A 78 -2.60 -0.70 -15.96
CA LYS A 78 -1.65 -0.81 -17.07
C LYS A 78 -0.88 0.50 -17.23
N LEU A 79 0.45 0.46 -17.15
CA LEU A 79 1.33 1.58 -17.46
C LEU A 79 1.42 1.75 -18.98
N TYR A 80 1.09 2.95 -19.48
CA TYR A 80 1.17 3.26 -20.91
C TYR A 80 2.43 4.03 -21.27
N TYR A 81 2.86 4.93 -20.39
CA TYR A 81 4.02 5.75 -20.66
C TYR A 81 4.71 6.20 -19.37
N THR A 82 6.03 6.22 -19.43
CA THR A 82 6.87 6.87 -18.43
C THR A 82 7.70 7.93 -19.14
N ASP A 83 7.63 9.15 -18.68
CA ASP A 83 8.45 10.24 -19.21
C ASP A 83 9.94 9.91 -19.09
N PRO A 84 10.77 10.14 -20.12
CA PRO A 84 12.22 9.92 -20.06
C PRO A 84 12.91 10.67 -18.91
N GLU A 85 12.49 11.93 -18.65
CA GLU A 85 13.02 12.76 -17.55
C GLU A 85 12.37 12.43 -16.20
N LYS A 86 11.44 11.44 -16.17
CA LYS A 86 10.75 11.01 -14.96
C LYS A 86 9.92 12.12 -14.29
N GLU A 87 9.37 13.03 -15.05
CA GLU A 87 8.48 14.06 -14.52
C GLU A 87 7.03 13.57 -14.34
N PHE A 88 6.62 12.56 -15.14
CA PHE A 88 5.28 12.01 -15.08
C PHE A 88 5.19 10.56 -15.56
N ILE A 89 4.09 9.89 -15.20
CA ILE A 89 3.64 8.62 -15.77
C ILE A 89 2.19 8.72 -16.21
N LEU A 90 1.85 7.92 -17.24
CA LEU A 90 0.50 7.73 -17.73
C LEU A 90 0.11 6.27 -17.57
N TYR A 91 -1.02 6.02 -16.89
CA TYR A 91 -1.54 4.66 -16.69
C TYR A 91 -3.05 4.60 -16.84
N ALA A 92 -3.61 3.38 -16.95
CA ALA A 92 -5.04 3.18 -17.11
C ALA A 92 -5.82 3.71 -15.90
N TYR A 93 -6.97 4.32 -16.15
CA TYR A 93 -7.95 4.55 -15.10
C TYR A 93 -8.59 3.22 -14.69
N ILE A 94 -8.69 2.98 -13.39
CA ILE A 94 -9.44 1.85 -12.83
C ILE A 94 -10.79 2.39 -12.35
N GLU A 95 -11.87 1.81 -12.85
CA GLU A 95 -13.23 2.23 -12.50
C GLU A 95 -13.59 1.80 -11.08
N GLY A 96 -14.25 2.68 -10.32
CA GLY A 96 -14.69 2.43 -8.96
C GLY A 96 -14.40 3.59 -8.01
N THR A 97 -14.49 3.29 -6.73
CA THR A 97 -14.26 4.25 -5.63
C THR A 97 -13.28 3.69 -4.61
N THR A 98 -12.48 4.56 -3.99
CA THR A 98 -11.68 4.21 -2.83
C THR A 98 -12.53 4.37 -1.56
N HIS A 99 -12.25 3.59 -0.52
CA HIS A 99 -12.90 3.61 0.82
C HIS A 99 -14.34 3.06 0.91
N TYR A 100 -15.12 3.08 -0.16
CA TYR A 100 -16.54 2.72 -0.13
C TYR A 100 -16.82 1.43 -0.92
N ASN A 101 -17.95 0.79 -0.63
CA ASN A 101 -18.42 -0.40 -1.36
C ASN A 101 -17.39 -1.53 -1.41
N ARG A 102 -16.75 -1.81 -0.25
CA ARG A 102 -15.60 -2.71 -0.17
C ARG A 102 -15.96 -4.20 -0.24
N GLY A 103 -17.20 -4.57 0.10
CA GLY A 103 -17.55 -5.96 0.34
C GLY A 103 -16.90 -6.51 1.63
N SER A 104 -16.85 -7.83 1.79
CA SER A 104 -16.24 -8.44 2.97
C SER A 104 -14.71 -8.37 2.93
N LYS A 105 -14.08 -8.23 4.11
CA LYS A 105 -12.60 -8.22 4.21
C LYS A 105 -11.98 -9.50 3.69
N ILE A 106 -12.60 -10.65 3.98
CA ILE A 106 -12.09 -11.93 3.54
C ILE A 106 -12.04 -12.03 2.00
N ASP A 107 -13.04 -11.47 1.31
CA ASP A 107 -13.10 -11.54 -0.16
C ASP A 107 -12.00 -10.70 -0.79
N TRP A 108 -11.87 -9.43 -0.41
CA TRP A 108 -10.84 -8.58 -1.02
C TRP A 108 -9.42 -8.95 -0.54
N MET A 109 -9.22 -9.45 0.69
CA MET A 109 -7.93 -9.99 1.13
C MET A 109 -7.56 -11.25 0.34
N THR A 110 -8.50 -12.16 0.11
CA THR A 110 -8.27 -13.37 -0.71
C THR A 110 -7.87 -12.98 -2.14
N LEU A 111 -8.54 -11.98 -2.71
CA LEU A 111 -8.20 -11.49 -4.05
C LEU A 111 -6.81 -10.84 -4.09
N LEU A 112 -6.46 -10.02 -3.09
CA LEU A 112 -5.12 -9.43 -2.95
C LEU A 112 -4.03 -10.51 -2.89
N VAL A 113 -4.25 -11.53 -2.08
CA VAL A 113 -3.28 -12.63 -1.94
C VAL A 113 -3.10 -13.37 -3.26
N ASN A 114 -4.20 -13.73 -3.92
CA ASN A 114 -4.13 -14.52 -5.15
C ASN A 114 -3.59 -13.73 -6.34
N GLU A 115 -4.01 -12.47 -6.50
CA GLU A 115 -3.74 -11.69 -7.71
C GLU A 115 -2.52 -10.75 -7.57
N LEU A 116 -2.03 -10.48 -6.35
CA LEU A 116 -0.88 -9.61 -6.15
C LEU A 116 0.21 -10.27 -5.29
N PHE A 117 -0.07 -10.63 -4.02
CA PHE A 117 0.98 -11.01 -3.08
C PHE A 117 1.70 -12.29 -3.47
N ASN A 118 0.99 -13.28 -4.02
CA ASN A 118 1.58 -14.50 -4.56
C ASN A 118 2.41 -14.27 -5.85
N HIS A 119 2.32 -13.10 -6.46
CA HIS A 119 3.08 -12.71 -7.65
C HIS A 119 4.28 -11.82 -7.35
N TYR A 120 4.53 -11.48 -6.07
CA TYR A 120 5.69 -10.68 -5.73
C TYR A 120 6.99 -11.37 -6.14
N VAL A 121 7.88 -10.60 -6.78
CA VAL A 121 9.17 -11.08 -7.26
C VAL A 121 10.27 -10.76 -6.24
N LYS A 122 11.23 -11.66 -6.15
CA LYS A 122 12.42 -11.47 -5.31
C LYS A 122 13.19 -10.25 -5.77
N TYR A 123 13.61 -9.46 -4.80
CA TYR A 123 14.49 -8.31 -5.01
C TYR A 123 15.95 -8.67 -4.76
N ASP A 124 16.87 -7.75 -5.09
CA ASP A 124 18.27 -7.91 -4.75
C ASP A 124 18.45 -8.13 -3.22
N GLN A 125 18.99 -9.28 -2.86
CA GLN A 125 19.16 -9.65 -1.46
C GLN A 125 20.22 -8.81 -0.73
N ASN A 126 21.09 -8.10 -1.47
CA ASN A 126 22.08 -7.18 -0.93
C ASN A 126 21.53 -5.74 -0.77
N ALA A 127 20.35 -5.44 -1.30
CA ALA A 127 19.74 -4.13 -1.13
C ALA A 127 19.40 -3.87 0.35
N ASP A 128 19.37 -2.60 0.73
CA ASP A 128 18.85 -2.20 2.04
C ASP A 128 17.35 -2.53 2.16
N TRP A 129 16.89 -2.76 3.39
CA TRP A 129 15.49 -2.93 3.71
C TRP A 129 14.77 -1.59 3.79
N GLY A 130 13.47 -1.61 3.49
CA GLY A 130 12.60 -0.46 3.66
C GLY A 130 12.19 0.22 2.36
N ARG A 131 11.60 1.40 2.45
CA ARG A 131 11.05 2.14 1.30
C ARG A 131 12.14 2.59 0.35
N LEU A 132 11.93 2.40 -0.94
CA LEU A 132 12.84 2.93 -1.97
C LEU A 132 12.89 4.45 -1.88
N GLY A 133 14.12 4.99 -1.79
CA GLY A 133 14.33 6.43 -1.59
C GLY A 133 14.08 6.95 -0.17
N GLY A 134 13.70 6.06 0.75
CA GLY A 134 13.61 6.35 2.18
C GLY A 134 14.97 6.24 2.88
N ILE A 135 14.95 6.24 4.22
CA ILE A 135 16.15 6.02 5.02
C ILE A 135 16.51 4.53 4.95
N PRO A 136 17.69 4.17 4.43
CA PRO A 136 18.13 2.79 4.30
C PRO A 136 18.17 2.09 5.67
N GLN A 137 17.73 0.83 5.72
CA GLN A 137 17.81 0.00 6.91
C GLN A 137 18.66 -1.24 6.62
N GLN A 138 19.63 -1.52 7.48
CA GLN A 138 20.50 -2.69 7.31
C GLN A 138 19.78 -4.00 7.61
N THR A 139 18.77 -3.97 8.49
CA THR A 139 17.98 -5.12 8.90
C THR A 139 16.50 -4.79 8.87
N TRP A 140 15.66 -5.83 8.69
CA TRP A 140 14.22 -5.70 8.82
C TRP A 140 13.81 -5.34 10.25
N TYR A 141 14.56 -5.82 11.23
CA TYR A 141 14.41 -5.41 12.64
C TYR A 141 14.50 -3.88 12.81
N ASN A 142 15.52 -3.24 12.21
CA ASN A 142 15.69 -1.80 12.33
C ASN A 142 14.49 -1.04 11.71
N PHE A 143 13.95 -1.54 10.59
CA PHE A 143 12.74 -0.98 9.98
C PHE A 143 11.53 -1.10 10.91
N ASN A 144 11.31 -2.29 11.50
CA ASN A 144 10.20 -2.55 12.40
C ASN A 144 10.34 -1.75 13.71
N LEU A 145 11.52 -1.70 14.30
CA LEU A 145 11.79 -0.93 15.52
C LEU A 145 11.50 0.54 15.31
N ARG A 146 11.97 1.11 14.20
CA ARG A 146 11.70 2.51 13.86
C ARG A 146 10.19 2.78 13.69
N SER A 147 9.46 1.86 13.06
CA SER A 147 8.00 1.96 12.89
C SER A 147 7.30 1.92 14.24
N LEU A 148 7.74 1.02 15.13
CA LEU A 148 7.23 0.91 16.50
C LEU A 148 7.47 2.19 17.31
N GLU A 149 8.70 2.73 17.31
CA GLU A 149 9.05 3.95 18.04
C GLU A 149 8.24 5.17 17.55
N SER A 150 8.06 5.27 16.23
CA SER A 150 7.23 6.32 15.65
C SER A 150 5.77 6.19 16.08
N ALA A 151 5.23 4.98 16.08
CA ALA A 151 3.88 4.71 16.54
C ALA A 151 3.71 5.03 18.02
N HIS A 152 4.65 4.58 18.87
CA HIS A 152 4.63 4.86 20.30
C HIS A 152 4.64 6.36 20.61
N ALA A 153 5.48 7.11 19.91
CA ALA A 153 5.52 8.56 20.05
C ALA A 153 4.20 9.26 19.66
N ASN A 154 3.47 8.72 18.68
CA ASN A 154 2.16 9.25 18.26
C ASN A 154 1.03 8.83 19.21
N ILE A 155 1.08 7.61 19.74
CA ILE A 155 0.07 7.03 20.66
C ILE A 155 0.10 7.77 22.00
N GLY A 156 1.31 8.07 22.52
CA GLY A 156 1.45 8.72 23.83
C GLY A 156 0.78 7.91 24.94
N ASP A 157 -0.09 8.55 25.69
CA ASP A 157 -0.80 7.96 26.83
C ASP A 157 -2.12 7.25 26.46
N LEU A 158 -2.48 7.15 25.17
CA LEU A 158 -3.71 6.51 24.73
C LEU A 158 -3.75 4.99 25.00
N LEU A 159 -2.59 4.34 24.96
CA LEU A 159 -2.45 2.94 25.32
C LEU A 159 -1.51 2.79 26.52
N PRO A 160 -1.70 1.75 27.37
CA PRO A 160 -0.80 1.48 28.46
C PRO A 160 0.65 1.29 28.00
N GLN A 161 1.60 1.83 28.75
CA GLN A 161 3.01 1.64 28.45
C GLN A 161 3.44 0.16 28.43
N GLU A 162 2.75 -0.68 29.18
CA GLU A 162 2.94 -2.14 29.16
C GLU A 162 2.73 -2.73 27.78
N ASP A 163 1.74 -2.23 27.03
CA ASP A 163 1.44 -2.70 25.67
C ASP A 163 2.62 -2.41 24.72
N TYR A 164 3.23 -1.24 24.83
CA TYR A 164 4.45 -0.93 24.08
C TYR A 164 5.59 -1.93 24.37
N PHE A 165 5.85 -2.27 25.65
CA PHE A 165 6.91 -3.22 25.98
C PHE A 165 6.61 -4.63 25.46
N LYS A 166 5.34 -5.06 25.51
CA LYS A 166 4.92 -6.35 24.94
C LYS A 166 5.11 -6.37 23.44
N VAL A 167 4.68 -5.32 22.73
CA VAL A 167 4.86 -5.21 21.27
C VAL A 167 6.34 -5.14 20.90
N LYS A 168 7.17 -4.45 21.69
CA LYS A 168 8.62 -4.45 21.49
C LYS A 168 9.22 -5.84 21.60
N SER A 169 8.82 -6.62 22.60
CA SER A 169 9.25 -8.02 22.74
C SER A 169 8.79 -8.89 21.56
N ILE A 170 7.62 -8.61 20.98
CA ILE A 170 7.16 -9.24 19.73
C ILE A 170 8.12 -8.91 18.58
N VAL A 171 8.45 -7.63 18.38
CA VAL A 171 9.40 -7.21 17.32
C VAL A 171 10.77 -7.87 17.48
N GLU A 172 11.24 -8.05 18.71
CA GLU A 172 12.50 -8.76 19.00
C GLU A 172 12.41 -10.25 18.64
N ARG A 173 11.28 -10.92 18.92
CA ARG A 173 11.06 -12.33 18.50
C ARG A 173 10.96 -12.47 16.98
N ILE A 174 10.26 -11.55 16.34
CA ILE A 174 10.18 -11.47 14.87
C ILE A 174 11.58 -11.44 14.26
N ALA A 175 12.48 -10.66 14.82
CA ALA A 175 13.84 -10.51 14.34
C ALA A 175 14.70 -11.78 14.46
N MET A 176 14.36 -12.72 15.34
CA MET A 176 15.13 -13.96 15.46
C MET A 176 15.08 -14.82 14.18
N ASP A 177 14.02 -14.70 13.40
CA ASP A 177 13.83 -15.41 12.13
C ASP A 177 14.30 -14.63 10.91
N GLU A 178 14.78 -13.39 11.10
CA GLU A 178 15.12 -12.44 10.01
C GLU A 178 16.15 -13.01 9.01
N LYS A 179 17.06 -13.86 9.43
CA LYS A 179 18.06 -14.49 8.55
C LYS A 179 17.45 -15.36 7.44
N GLN A 180 16.19 -15.76 7.61
CA GLN A 180 15.44 -16.55 6.64
C GLN A 180 14.51 -15.68 5.79
N GLU A 181 14.35 -14.40 6.14
CA GLU A 181 13.48 -13.49 5.41
C GLU A 181 14.04 -13.16 4.04
N MET A 182 13.21 -13.36 3.04
CA MET A 182 13.52 -13.01 1.65
C MET A 182 13.05 -11.60 1.32
N LYS A 183 13.85 -10.88 0.55
CA LYS A 183 13.51 -9.54 0.05
C LYS A 183 12.70 -9.63 -1.23
N TYR A 184 11.60 -8.92 -1.24
CA TYR A 184 10.71 -8.77 -2.39
C TYR A 184 10.52 -7.29 -2.72
N LEU A 185 10.17 -6.98 -3.96
CA LEU A 185 9.70 -5.65 -4.34
C LEU A 185 8.21 -5.57 -4.01
N LEU A 186 7.86 -4.90 -2.93
CA LEU A 186 6.49 -4.78 -2.45
C LEU A 186 5.82 -3.50 -2.97
N HIS A 187 4.49 -3.49 -2.96
CA HIS A 187 3.70 -2.26 -3.19
C HIS A 187 4.00 -1.22 -2.10
N GLY A 188 4.15 -1.67 -0.86
CA GLY A 188 4.59 -0.87 0.29
C GLY A 188 3.54 0.04 0.90
N ASP A 189 2.37 0.21 0.27
CA ASP A 189 1.25 1.00 0.79
C ASP A 189 -0.10 0.36 0.42
N THR A 190 -0.27 -0.90 0.84
CA THR A 190 -1.47 -1.70 0.59
C THR A 190 -2.60 -1.36 1.56
N GLY A 191 -2.92 -0.08 1.68
CA GLY A 191 -4.05 0.39 2.48
C GLY A 191 -5.34 0.52 1.66
N VAL A 192 -6.50 0.42 2.32
CA VAL A 192 -7.82 0.55 1.66
C VAL A 192 -8.02 1.87 0.93
N HIS A 193 -7.25 2.91 1.26
CA HIS A 193 -7.25 4.18 0.56
C HIS A 193 -6.65 4.09 -0.85
N ASN A 194 -5.84 3.05 -1.12
CA ASN A 194 -5.25 2.75 -2.43
C ASN A 194 -6.00 1.60 -3.15
N PHE A 195 -7.07 1.08 -2.57
CA PHE A 195 -7.89 0.05 -3.17
C PHE A 195 -9.09 0.65 -3.87
N VAL A 196 -9.28 0.31 -5.13
CA VAL A 196 -10.43 0.74 -5.93
C VAL A 196 -11.46 -0.39 -5.92
N PHE A 197 -12.65 -0.08 -5.41
CA PHE A 197 -13.76 -1.03 -5.31
C PHE A 197 -14.86 -0.66 -6.31
N GLN A 198 -15.42 -1.68 -6.93
CA GLN A 198 -16.58 -1.58 -7.81
C GLN A 198 -17.53 -2.75 -7.50
N ASP A 199 -18.83 -2.47 -7.38
CA ASP A 199 -19.87 -3.48 -7.12
C ASP A 199 -19.57 -4.40 -5.92
N ASN A 200 -19.06 -3.82 -4.83
CA ASN A 200 -18.63 -4.50 -3.60
C ASN A 200 -17.46 -5.50 -3.80
N ALA A 201 -16.68 -5.36 -4.84
CA ALA A 201 -15.50 -6.16 -5.08
C ALA A 201 -14.26 -5.29 -5.31
N LEU A 202 -13.08 -5.79 -4.95
CA LEU A 202 -11.82 -5.15 -5.28
C LEU A 202 -11.58 -5.22 -6.78
N ASN A 203 -11.50 -4.07 -7.43
CA ASN A 203 -11.27 -3.93 -8.87
C ASN A 203 -9.83 -3.58 -9.22
N GLY A 204 -9.10 -2.94 -8.30
CA GLY A 204 -7.69 -2.65 -8.52
C GLY A 204 -7.00 -1.97 -7.35
N ILE A 205 -5.70 -1.80 -7.50
CA ILE A 205 -4.80 -1.17 -6.52
C ILE A 205 -3.98 -0.11 -7.22
N ILE A 206 -3.89 1.05 -6.59
CA ILE A 206 -3.22 2.23 -7.15
C ILE A 206 -2.14 2.76 -6.19
N ASP A 207 -1.34 3.68 -6.67
CA ASP A 207 -0.41 4.51 -5.90
C ASP A 207 0.64 3.72 -5.08
N PRO A 208 1.48 2.90 -5.74
CA PRO A 208 2.53 2.18 -5.05
C PRO A 208 3.57 3.12 -4.45
N SER A 209 3.97 2.80 -3.21
CA SER A 209 5.13 3.38 -2.52
C SER A 209 6.18 2.28 -2.30
N PRO A 210 6.94 1.90 -3.37
CA PRO A 210 7.66 0.65 -3.39
C PRO A 210 8.63 0.47 -2.23
N LEU A 211 8.63 -0.75 -1.68
CA LEU A 211 9.37 -1.13 -0.50
C LEU A 211 10.09 -2.45 -0.73
N VAL A 212 11.32 -2.57 -0.20
CA VAL A 212 12.07 -3.82 -0.16
C VAL A 212 11.85 -4.48 1.20
N GLY A 213 11.16 -5.61 1.22
CA GLY A 213 10.76 -6.26 2.46
C GLY A 213 10.21 -7.68 2.27
N PRO A 214 9.80 -8.35 3.36
CA PRO A 214 9.11 -9.63 3.30
C PRO A 214 7.65 -9.43 2.89
N ILE A 215 7.08 -10.40 2.18
CA ILE A 215 5.69 -10.33 1.68
C ILE A 215 4.68 -10.11 2.81
N ILE A 216 4.97 -10.66 3.99
CA ILE A 216 4.09 -10.55 5.16
C ILE A 216 3.80 -9.09 5.53
N TYR A 217 4.70 -8.15 5.24
CA TYR A 217 4.50 -6.74 5.49
C TYR A 217 3.27 -6.19 4.76
N ASP A 218 3.18 -6.38 3.45
CA ASP A 218 2.03 -5.88 2.67
C ASP A 218 0.73 -6.61 3.03
N PHE A 219 0.81 -7.90 3.36
CA PHE A 219 -0.34 -8.66 3.84
C PHE A 219 -0.89 -8.10 5.16
N THR A 220 -0.03 -7.91 6.17
CA THR A 220 -0.46 -7.39 7.48
C THR A 220 -0.88 -5.93 7.39
N TYR A 221 -0.21 -5.14 6.56
CA TYR A 221 -0.57 -3.76 6.31
C TYR A 221 -1.97 -3.67 5.69
N ALA A 222 -2.28 -4.48 4.67
CA ALA A 222 -3.60 -4.55 4.06
C ALA A 222 -4.67 -5.00 5.07
N PHE A 223 -4.40 -6.07 5.81
CA PHE A 223 -5.33 -6.61 6.81
C PHE A 223 -5.69 -5.58 7.87
N CYS A 224 -4.71 -4.84 8.40
CA CYS A 224 -4.89 -3.81 9.41
C CYS A 224 -5.33 -2.44 8.83
N SER A 225 -5.50 -2.29 7.52
CA SER A 225 -5.79 -0.99 6.90
C SER A 225 -7.22 -0.49 7.09
N SER A 226 -8.13 -1.35 7.53
CA SER A 226 -9.47 -0.98 7.97
C SER A 226 -9.83 -1.70 9.27
N PRO A 227 -10.65 -1.11 10.16
CA PRO A 227 -11.03 -1.75 11.42
C PRO A 227 -12.04 -2.89 11.24
N ASP A 228 -12.73 -2.99 10.10
CA ASP A 228 -13.75 -3.99 9.84
C ASP A 228 -13.15 -5.40 9.89
N ASP A 229 -13.86 -6.35 10.50
CA ASP A 229 -13.51 -7.79 10.53
C ASP A 229 -12.06 -8.08 10.95
N LEU A 230 -11.50 -7.27 11.86
CA LEU A 230 -10.17 -7.49 12.44
C LEU A 230 -10.21 -8.58 13.51
N ASN A 231 -10.35 -9.84 13.08
CA ASN A 231 -10.39 -11.01 13.95
C ASN A 231 -9.54 -12.17 13.41
N VAL A 232 -9.25 -13.16 14.26
CA VAL A 232 -8.39 -14.29 13.93
C VAL A 232 -8.97 -15.17 12.82
N GLU A 233 -10.28 -15.34 12.76
CA GLU A 233 -10.95 -16.17 11.75
C GLU A 233 -10.72 -15.59 10.34
N THR A 234 -10.99 -14.31 10.16
CA THR A 234 -10.74 -13.59 8.90
C THR A 234 -9.26 -13.60 8.52
N LEU A 235 -8.37 -13.43 9.53
CA LEU A 235 -6.92 -13.49 9.33
C LEU A 235 -6.47 -14.84 8.79
N LEU A 236 -6.81 -15.92 9.49
CA LEU A 236 -6.36 -17.27 9.11
C LEU A 236 -6.96 -17.71 7.78
N SER A 237 -8.23 -17.38 7.53
CA SER A 237 -8.90 -17.68 6.27
C SER A 237 -8.24 -17.00 5.08
N SER A 238 -7.86 -15.72 5.22
CA SER A 238 -7.17 -14.97 4.16
C SER A 238 -5.72 -15.43 3.98
N PHE A 239 -5.02 -15.70 5.08
CA PHE A 239 -3.62 -16.11 5.07
C PHE A 239 -3.42 -17.50 4.44
N ALA A 240 -4.41 -18.39 4.54
CA ALA A 240 -4.33 -19.74 3.99
C ALA A 240 -4.04 -19.78 2.46
N PHE A 241 -4.32 -18.69 1.75
CA PHE A 241 -4.04 -18.55 0.32
C PHE A 241 -2.63 -18.02 0.01
N LEU A 242 -1.87 -17.55 1.01
CA LEU A 242 -0.52 -16.99 0.82
C LEU A 242 0.51 -18.12 0.75
N LYS A 243 0.99 -18.41 -0.46
CA LYS A 243 1.81 -19.61 -0.74
C LYS A 243 3.29 -19.46 -0.40
N GLN A 244 3.81 -18.21 -0.44
CA GLN A 244 5.26 -17.95 -0.36
C GLN A 244 5.77 -17.71 1.06
N VAL A 245 4.88 -17.72 2.06
CA VAL A 245 5.21 -17.40 3.45
C VAL A 245 4.76 -18.53 4.36
N PRO A 246 5.56 -19.60 4.53
CA PRO A 246 5.26 -20.63 5.52
C PRO A 246 5.42 -20.05 6.92
N MET A 247 4.30 -19.82 7.62
CA MET A 247 4.28 -19.21 8.95
C MET A 247 3.22 -19.86 9.83
N GLY A 248 3.57 -20.14 11.09
CA GLY A 248 2.62 -20.65 12.10
C GLY A 248 1.67 -19.56 12.58
N SER A 249 0.50 -19.96 13.06
CA SER A 249 -0.56 -19.02 13.50
C SER A 249 -0.09 -18.09 14.62
N THR A 250 0.71 -18.58 15.57
CA THR A 250 1.26 -17.76 16.66
C THR A 250 2.09 -16.61 16.13
N ARG A 251 3.02 -16.89 15.20
CA ARG A 251 3.86 -15.87 14.58
C ARG A 251 3.01 -14.89 13.75
N LEU A 252 2.02 -15.38 13.01
CA LEU A 252 1.13 -14.53 12.24
C LEU A 252 0.32 -13.56 13.12
N ILE A 253 -0.16 -14.05 14.28
CA ILE A 253 -0.82 -13.22 15.29
C ILE A 253 0.11 -12.13 15.81
N GLU A 254 1.37 -12.45 16.10
CA GLU A 254 2.39 -11.47 16.51
C GLU A 254 2.62 -10.38 15.45
N GLU A 255 2.71 -10.77 14.18
CA GLU A 255 2.83 -9.80 13.07
C GLU A 255 1.64 -8.85 13.02
N ILE A 256 0.41 -9.36 13.21
CA ILE A 256 -0.80 -8.52 13.24
C ILE A 256 -0.82 -7.60 14.45
N ILE A 257 -0.46 -8.08 15.63
CA ILE A 257 -0.41 -7.24 16.85
C ILE A 257 0.57 -6.08 16.65
N PHE A 258 1.76 -6.34 16.12
CA PHE A 258 2.73 -5.31 15.79
C PHE A 258 2.18 -4.34 14.74
N GLN A 259 1.61 -4.85 13.64
CA GLN A 259 1.06 -4.01 12.57
C GLN A 259 -0.13 -3.17 13.06
N LEU A 260 -1.01 -3.73 13.89
CA LEU A 260 -2.15 -2.99 14.46
C LEU A 260 -1.70 -1.88 15.40
N TYR A 261 -0.69 -2.13 16.25
CA TYR A 261 -0.09 -1.10 17.09
C TYR A 261 0.45 0.05 16.26
N THR A 262 1.18 -0.26 15.17
CA THR A 262 1.70 0.78 14.28
C THR A 262 0.58 1.52 13.55
N ARG A 263 -0.50 0.84 13.17
CA ARG A 263 -1.68 1.43 12.55
C ARG A 263 -2.39 2.41 13.48
N ILE A 264 -2.54 2.09 14.77
CA ILE A 264 -3.11 3.00 15.77
C ILE A 264 -2.27 4.29 15.83
N GLY A 265 -0.93 4.18 15.88
CA GLY A 265 -0.05 5.35 15.86
C GLY A 265 -0.21 6.23 14.60
N VAL A 266 -0.50 5.62 13.45
CA VAL A 266 -0.84 6.36 12.22
C VAL A 266 -2.21 7.01 12.34
N CYS A 267 -3.22 6.29 12.87
CA CYS A 267 -4.58 6.81 13.03
C CYS A 267 -4.64 8.06 13.90
N VAL A 268 -3.94 8.07 15.02
CA VAL A 268 -3.88 9.25 15.91
C VAL A 268 -3.51 10.50 15.14
N LYS A 269 -2.62 10.39 14.15
CA LYS A 269 -2.05 11.54 13.45
C LYS A 269 -2.75 11.87 12.14
N VAL A 270 -3.19 10.85 11.39
CA VAL A 270 -3.61 11.00 10.00
C VAL A 270 -5.09 10.69 9.78
N HIS A 271 -5.65 9.75 10.55
CA HIS A 271 -7.03 9.27 10.39
C HIS A 271 -7.77 9.21 11.74
N PRO A 272 -7.87 10.32 12.49
CA PRO A 272 -8.43 10.32 13.85
C PRO A 272 -9.90 9.87 13.92
N HIS A 273 -10.62 9.91 12.82
CA HIS A 273 -12.01 9.45 12.75
C HIS A 273 -12.18 7.93 12.83
N ASP A 274 -11.15 7.15 12.52
CA ASP A 274 -11.15 5.66 12.62
C ASP A 274 -10.59 5.19 13.98
N LEU A 275 -10.12 6.09 14.84
CA LEU A 275 -9.33 5.74 16.02
C LEU A 275 -10.10 4.87 17.02
N ASP A 276 -11.35 5.21 17.30
CA ASP A 276 -12.17 4.48 18.29
C ASP A 276 -12.38 3.02 17.87
N ASP A 277 -12.63 2.78 16.58
CA ASP A 277 -12.80 1.43 16.04
C ASP A 277 -11.49 0.62 16.13
N TYR A 278 -10.33 1.26 15.90
CA TYR A 278 -9.04 0.61 16.08
C TYR A 278 -8.70 0.34 17.54
N LEU A 279 -9.08 1.21 18.47
CA LEU A 279 -8.93 0.97 19.90
C LEU A 279 -9.81 -0.19 20.36
N GLN A 280 -11.02 -0.32 19.84
CA GLN A 280 -11.87 -1.48 20.10
C GLN A 280 -11.24 -2.78 19.56
N ALA A 281 -10.70 -2.75 18.33
CA ALA A 281 -9.98 -3.88 17.77
C ALA A 281 -8.74 -4.22 18.62
N TRP A 282 -8.02 -3.21 19.13
CA TRP A 282 -6.85 -3.39 19.98
C TRP A 282 -7.19 -4.19 21.24
N GLU A 283 -8.30 -3.92 21.91
CA GLU A 283 -8.73 -4.68 23.11
C GLU A 283 -8.90 -6.18 22.82
N TYR A 284 -9.35 -6.54 21.64
CA TYR A 284 -9.42 -7.94 21.22
C TYR A 284 -8.00 -8.54 21.01
N TRP A 285 -7.14 -7.86 20.25
CA TRP A 285 -5.83 -8.38 19.89
C TRP A 285 -4.83 -8.39 21.04
N ARG A 286 -4.92 -7.42 21.97
CA ARG A 286 -4.03 -7.39 23.15
C ARG A 286 -4.23 -8.59 24.08
N ASN A 287 -5.43 -9.18 24.12
CA ASN A 287 -5.70 -10.40 24.89
C ASN A 287 -5.07 -11.66 24.28
N LEU A 288 -4.58 -11.57 23.03
CA LEU A 288 -3.85 -12.64 22.34
C LEU A 288 -2.32 -12.48 22.44
N MET A 289 -1.84 -11.43 23.09
CA MET A 289 -0.40 -11.26 23.34
C MET A 289 0.11 -12.37 24.27
N PRO A 290 1.28 -12.96 23.94
CA PRO A 290 1.91 -13.98 24.77
C PRO A 290 2.40 -13.42 26.10
#